data_fb1204c58aeada43eaeacf4a4b7451e0
#
_entry.id   fb1204c58aeada43eaeacf4a4b7451e0
#
_cell.length_a   1.000
_cell.length_b   1.000
_cell.length_c   1.000
_cell.angle_alpha   90.00
_cell.angle_beta   90.00
_cell.angle_gamma   90.00
#
_symmetry.space_group_name_H-M   'P 1'
#
loop_
_entity.id
_entity.type
_entity.pdbx_description
1 polymer ?
#
loop_
_entity_poly.entity_id
_entity_poly.type
_entity_poly.pdbx_seq_one_letter_code
_entity_poly.pdbx_strand_id
1 'polypeptide(L)'
;GMRMRMPSALNRIAWYGRGKFENYPDRKSSAFLGVYECGIHEFITNYIVPQDNANRCDTRWFMLGDSERWKIQVKGLQPLCFRIWPYGEEDLEGKEHAHELPERDFINLNIDSNIHGVGGNDGWGAQTMKPYTIDGNRSYRYGFIMEYMDKTE
;
A
#
# COMPACT_ATOMS: atom_id res chain seq x y z
N GLY A 1 -10.53 5.79 2.07
CA GLY A 1 -10.00 4.76 1.20
C GLY A 1 -10.98 3.66 0.85
N MET A 2 -10.54 2.76 0.01
CA MET A 2 -11.26 1.53 -0.33
C MET A 2 -10.38 0.33 0.00
N ARG A 3 -10.95 -0.68 0.65
CA ARG A 3 -10.30 -1.96 0.95
C ARG A 3 -11.03 -3.08 0.20
N MET A 4 -10.27 -4.01 -0.35
CA MET A 4 -10.82 -5.18 -1.02
C MET A 4 -9.92 -6.40 -0.85
N ARG A 5 -10.50 -7.59 -0.93
CA ARG A 5 -9.79 -8.85 -1.00
C ARG A 5 -9.67 -9.29 -2.46
N MET A 6 -8.47 -9.70 -2.83
CA MET A 6 -8.16 -10.19 -4.18
C MET A 6 -7.57 -11.60 -4.06
N PRO A 7 -7.63 -12.42 -5.11
CA PRO A 7 -7.01 -13.75 -5.09
C PRO A 7 -5.52 -13.70 -4.73
N SER A 8 -5.05 -14.59 -3.86
CA SER A 8 -3.63 -14.67 -3.44
C SER A 8 -2.65 -14.95 -4.59
N ALA A 9 -3.13 -15.54 -5.69
CA ALA A 9 -2.33 -15.73 -6.90
C ALA A 9 -1.85 -14.40 -7.53
N LEU A 10 -2.49 -13.26 -7.23
CA LEU A 10 -2.09 -11.93 -7.69
C LEU A 10 -0.96 -11.36 -6.82
N ASN A 11 0.16 -12.06 -6.75
CA ASN A 11 1.26 -11.81 -5.83
C ASN A 11 2.47 -11.08 -6.44
N ARG A 12 2.40 -10.73 -7.74
CA ARG A 12 3.34 -9.82 -8.40
C ARG A 12 2.75 -8.42 -8.47
N ILE A 13 3.57 -7.45 -8.16
CA ILE A 13 3.16 -6.05 -8.03
C ILE A 13 4.13 -5.19 -8.85
N ALA A 14 3.60 -4.36 -9.76
CA ALA A 14 4.36 -3.29 -10.39
C ALA A 14 3.65 -1.97 -10.19
N TRP A 15 4.40 -0.88 -10.03
CA TRP A 15 3.80 0.45 -9.86
C TRP A 15 4.68 1.58 -10.39
N TYR A 16 4.01 2.64 -10.83
CA TYR A 16 4.63 3.94 -11.05
C TYR A 16 4.23 4.89 -9.92
N GLY A 17 5.15 5.13 -9.04
CA GLY A 17 4.95 5.91 -7.82
C GLY A 17 6.25 6.05 -7.06
N ARG A 18 6.17 6.35 -5.76
CA ARG A 18 7.36 6.35 -4.90
C ARG A 18 7.74 4.94 -4.49
N GLY A 19 9.04 4.69 -4.42
CA GLY A 19 9.61 3.39 -4.05
C GLY A 19 11.13 3.48 -3.79
N LYS A 20 11.80 2.34 -3.69
CA LYS A 20 11.37 0.95 -3.75
C LYS A 20 10.58 0.52 -2.49
N PHE A 21 10.96 0.94 -1.32
CA PHE A 21 10.42 0.59 0.00
C PHE A 21 9.18 1.42 0.35
N GLU A 22 8.52 1.07 1.45
CA GLU A 22 7.36 1.78 1.95
C GLU A 22 7.67 3.26 2.20
N ASN A 23 6.67 4.08 2.03
CA ASN A 23 6.78 5.51 2.22
C ASN A 23 5.43 6.12 2.61
N TYR A 24 5.49 7.21 3.37
CA TYR A 24 4.32 7.89 3.94
C TYR A 24 4.45 9.39 3.68
N PRO A 25 3.40 10.20 3.81
CA PRO A 25 3.46 11.63 3.52
C PRO A 25 4.62 12.36 4.18
N ASP A 26 4.96 12.00 5.42
CA ASP A 26 6.07 12.54 6.21
C ASP A 26 7.36 11.69 6.14
N ARG A 27 7.39 10.61 5.37
CA ARG A 27 8.50 9.65 5.21
C ARG A 27 8.67 9.24 3.74
N LYS A 28 8.85 10.21 2.84
CA LYS A 28 8.97 9.93 1.39
C LYS A 28 10.13 10.62 0.70
N SER A 29 10.97 11.37 1.41
CA SER A 29 12.08 12.11 0.80
C SER A 29 13.13 11.21 0.17
N SER A 30 13.36 10.01 0.72
CA SER A 30 14.28 9.00 0.19
C SER A 30 13.64 8.05 -0.84
N ALA A 31 12.32 8.11 -1.01
CA ALA A 31 11.60 7.28 -1.96
C ALA A 31 11.41 8.05 -3.28
N PHE A 32 12.23 7.73 -4.27
CA PHE A 32 12.18 8.41 -5.58
C PHE A 32 10.99 7.94 -6.41
N LEU A 33 10.52 8.82 -7.28
CA LEU A 33 9.52 8.45 -8.28
C LEU A 33 10.17 7.57 -9.35
N GLY A 34 9.52 6.45 -9.66
CA GLY A 34 10.02 5.49 -10.66
C GLY A 34 9.00 4.40 -10.92
N VAL A 35 9.36 3.52 -11.83
CA VAL A 35 8.63 2.27 -12.07
C VAL A 35 9.36 1.16 -11.34
N TYR A 36 8.64 0.45 -10.50
CA TYR A 36 9.16 -0.62 -9.64
C TYR A 36 8.35 -1.89 -9.84
N GLU A 37 8.97 -3.02 -9.56
CA GLU A 37 8.34 -4.33 -9.57
C GLU A 37 8.92 -5.19 -8.45
N CYS A 38 8.07 -5.99 -7.80
CA CYS A 38 8.48 -7.00 -6.82
C CYS A 38 7.37 -8.02 -6.55
N GLY A 39 7.70 -9.08 -5.84
CA GLY A 39 6.73 -9.98 -5.22
C GLY A 39 6.14 -9.40 -3.94
N ILE A 40 5.00 -9.96 -3.51
CA ILE A 40 4.28 -9.46 -2.32
C ILE A 40 5.14 -9.51 -1.04
N HIS A 41 5.99 -10.54 -0.88
CA HIS A 41 6.86 -10.67 0.30
C HIS A 41 8.00 -9.65 0.32
N GLU A 42 8.40 -9.11 -0.83
CA GLU A 42 9.35 -8.00 -0.93
C GLU A 42 8.66 -6.64 -0.78
N PHE A 43 7.35 -6.59 -1.03
CA PHE A 43 6.56 -5.37 -0.95
C PHE A 43 6.26 -4.97 0.49
N ILE A 44 6.06 -5.95 1.38
CA ILE A 44 5.76 -5.73 2.81
C ILE A 44 7.02 -5.42 3.61
N THR A 45 6.84 -4.80 4.77
CA THR A 45 7.88 -4.55 5.76
C THR A 45 7.58 -5.34 7.03
N ASN A 46 8.46 -6.29 7.36
CA ASN A 46 8.32 -7.09 8.57
C ASN A 46 8.89 -6.34 9.79
N TYR A 47 8.05 -5.58 10.45
CA TYR A 47 8.38 -5.00 11.75
C TYR A 47 8.43 -6.09 12.84
N ILE A 48 9.20 -5.86 13.89
CA ILE A 48 9.30 -6.79 15.03
C ILE A 48 7.90 -7.04 15.60
N VAL A 49 7.18 -5.97 15.94
CA VAL A 49 5.76 -6.05 16.29
C VAL A 49 4.94 -5.73 15.05
N PRO A 50 4.08 -6.64 14.59
CA PRO A 50 3.24 -6.43 13.42
C PRO A 50 2.41 -5.15 13.51
N GLN A 51 2.43 -4.36 12.47
CA GLN A 51 1.72 -3.10 12.39
C GLN A 51 1.42 -2.74 10.94
N ASP A 52 0.72 -1.63 10.70
CA ASP A 52 0.49 -1.08 9.37
C ASP A 52 1.82 -0.82 8.66
N ASN A 53 1.92 -1.25 7.41
CA ASN A 53 3.16 -1.19 6.64
C ASN A 53 2.89 -1.17 5.13
N ALA A 54 3.95 -1.16 4.33
CA ALA A 54 3.92 -1.34 2.87
C ALA A 54 3.24 -0.23 2.06
N ASN A 55 2.90 0.91 2.65
CA ASN A 55 2.28 1.99 1.89
C ASN A 55 3.21 2.56 0.80
N ARG A 56 2.66 2.88 -0.37
CA ARG A 56 3.33 3.59 -1.47
C ARG A 56 2.55 4.85 -1.82
N CYS A 57 3.18 6.01 -1.63
CA CYS A 57 2.61 7.32 -1.95
C CYS A 57 2.83 7.72 -3.40
N ASP A 58 2.12 8.75 -3.82
CA ASP A 58 2.26 9.41 -5.12
C ASP A 58 2.20 8.39 -6.29
N THR A 59 1.36 7.36 -6.16
CA THR A 59 1.19 6.30 -7.16
C THR A 59 0.23 6.73 -8.25
N ARG A 60 0.67 6.67 -9.52
CA ARG A 60 -0.15 7.00 -10.69
C ARG A 60 -0.90 5.79 -11.20
N TRP A 61 -0.22 4.66 -11.21
CA TRP A 61 -0.80 3.38 -11.54
C TRP A 61 -0.06 2.26 -10.81
N PHE A 62 -0.75 1.15 -10.63
CA PHE A 62 -0.14 -0.12 -10.25
C PHE A 62 -0.81 -1.28 -10.97
N MET A 63 -0.11 -2.40 -11.07
CA MET A 63 -0.59 -3.64 -11.66
C MET A 63 -0.41 -4.79 -10.70
N LEU A 64 -1.34 -5.73 -10.75
CA LEU A 64 -1.28 -7.00 -10.07
C LEU A 64 -1.26 -8.12 -11.08
N GLY A 65 -0.40 -9.09 -10.87
CA GLY A 65 -0.24 -10.25 -11.75
C GLY A 65 0.06 -11.51 -10.98
N ASP A 66 -0.06 -12.63 -11.69
CA ASP A 66 0.45 -13.93 -11.25
C ASP A 66 1.83 -14.22 -11.86
N SER A 67 2.31 -15.46 -11.76
CA SER A 67 3.59 -15.88 -12.33
C SER A 67 3.64 -15.82 -13.87
N GLU A 68 2.49 -15.78 -14.52
CA GLU A 68 2.40 -15.82 -15.97
C GLU A 68 2.24 -14.45 -16.61
N ARG A 69 1.36 -13.58 -16.02
CA ARG A 69 0.99 -12.29 -16.63
C ARG A 69 0.44 -11.28 -15.64
N TRP A 70 0.38 -10.04 -16.08
CA TRP A 70 -0.40 -8.99 -15.45
C TRP A 70 -1.89 -9.25 -15.68
N LYS A 71 -2.71 -9.12 -14.64
CA LYS A 71 -4.15 -9.40 -14.66
C LYS A 71 -5.00 -8.16 -14.42
N ILE A 72 -4.54 -7.27 -13.58
CA ILE A 72 -5.29 -6.10 -13.15
C ILE A 72 -4.38 -4.89 -13.23
N GLN A 73 -4.91 -3.80 -13.78
CA GLN A 73 -4.30 -2.48 -13.73
C GLN A 73 -5.21 -1.51 -12.99
N VAL A 74 -4.64 -0.71 -12.11
CA VAL A 74 -5.32 0.40 -11.44
C VAL A 74 -4.61 1.70 -11.80
N LYS A 75 -5.38 2.68 -12.31
CA LYS A 75 -4.90 4.02 -12.67
C LYS A 75 -5.62 5.06 -11.81
N GLY A 76 -4.86 5.86 -11.08
CA GLY A 76 -5.42 6.99 -10.34
C GLY A 76 -5.86 8.12 -11.27
N LEU A 77 -6.99 8.74 -10.99
CA LEU A 77 -7.37 10.02 -11.60
C LEU A 77 -6.55 11.18 -11.01
N GLN A 78 -5.91 10.95 -9.88
CA GLN A 78 -4.89 11.75 -9.21
C GLN A 78 -3.88 10.77 -8.57
N PRO A 79 -2.72 11.23 -8.08
CA PRO A 79 -1.83 10.37 -7.30
C PRO A 79 -2.55 9.74 -6.11
N LEU A 80 -2.34 8.44 -5.91
CA LEU A 80 -2.95 7.62 -4.87
C LEU A 80 -1.90 7.19 -3.84
N CYS A 81 -2.38 6.71 -2.71
CA CYS A 81 -1.64 5.78 -1.85
C CYS A 81 -2.22 4.37 -2.05
N PHE A 82 -1.36 3.35 -2.00
CA PHE A 82 -1.84 1.97 -1.98
C PHE A 82 -0.94 1.10 -1.12
N ARG A 83 -1.52 0.01 -0.61
CA ARG A 83 -0.79 -1.03 0.11
C ARG A 83 -1.42 -2.39 -0.14
N ILE A 84 -0.59 -3.42 -0.08
CA ILE A 84 -1.00 -4.81 -0.33
C ILE A 84 -0.34 -5.71 0.70
N TRP A 85 -1.14 -6.60 1.30
CA TRP A 85 -0.67 -7.57 2.28
C TRP A 85 -1.15 -8.98 1.94
N PRO A 86 -0.39 -10.05 2.28
CA PRO A 86 -0.85 -11.43 2.16
C PRO A 86 -1.74 -11.88 3.35
N TYR A 87 -2.19 -10.94 4.18
CA TYR A 87 -3.03 -11.13 5.36
C TYR A 87 -4.08 -10.01 5.47
N GLY A 88 -5.05 -10.16 6.36
CA GLY A 88 -6.05 -9.14 6.66
C GLY A 88 -5.56 -8.11 7.68
N GLU A 89 -6.23 -6.96 7.78
CA GLU A 89 -5.93 -5.97 8.83
C GLU A 89 -6.21 -6.53 10.22
N GLU A 90 -7.22 -7.37 10.34
CA GLU A 90 -7.60 -8.10 11.55
C GLU A 90 -6.53 -9.07 12.04
N ASP A 91 -5.67 -9.55 11.16
CA ASP A 91 -4.58 -10.47 11.52
C ASP A 91 -3.42 -9.79 12.26
N LEU A 92 -3.34 -8.48 12.23
CA LEU A 92 -2.32 -7.71 12.96
C LEU A 92 -2.61 -7.64 14.46
N GLU A 93 -3.89 -7.74 14.85
CA GLU A 93 -4.30 -7.54 16.23
C GLU A 93 -3.77 -8.66 17.15
N GLY A 94 -3.18 -8.25 18.27
CA GLY A 94 -2.66 -9.17 19.29
C GLY A 94 -1.42 -9.94 18.90
N LYS A 95 -0.76 -9.60 17.78
CA LYS A 95 0.49 -10.22 17.36
C LYS A 95 1.69 -9.50 17.94
N GLU A 96 2.63 -10.29 18.43
CA GLU A 96 3.90 -9.79 19.00
C GLU A 96 5.06 -9.91 18.00
N HIS A 97 4.96 -10.84 17.02
CA HIS A 97 6.03 -11.12 16.08
C HIS A 97 5.52 -11.34 14.65
N ALA A 98 6.29 -10.92 13.66
CA ALA A 98 5.92 -11.02 12.24
C ALA A 98 5.65 -12.46 11.76
N HIS A 99 6.33 -13.48 12.35
CA HIS A 99 6.12 -14.88 11.98
C HIS A 99 4.77 -15.46 12.46
N GLU A 100 4.02 -14.74 13.28
CA GLU A 100 2.68 -15.11 13.71
C GLU A 100 1.60 -14.68 12.72
N LEU A 101 1.95 -13.86 11.73
CA LEU A 101 1.02 -13.42 10.69
C LEU A 101 0.73 -14.59 9.74
N PRO A 102 -0.55 -14.91 9.50
CA PRO A 102 -0.92 -15.98 8.60
C PRO A 102 -0.72 -15.56 7.13
N GLU A 103 -0.42 -16.51 6.28
CA GLU A 103 -0.69 -16.36 4.85
C GLU A 103 -2.13 -16.75 4.56
N ARG A 104 -2.89 -15.85 3.93
CA ARG A 104 -4.28 -16.08 3.56
C ARG A 104 -4.38 -16.54 2.09
N ASP A 105 -5.51 -17.13 1.74
CA ASP A 105 -5.89 -17.44 0.35
C ASP A 105 -6.32 -16.19 -0.45
N PHE A 106 -6.15 -15.02 0.14
CA PHE A 106 -6.38 -13.71 -0.48
C PHE A 106 -5.24 -12.75 -0.16
N ILE A 107 -5.13 -11.69 -0.96
CA ILE A 107 -4.37 -10.49 -0.63
C ILE A 107 -5.33 -9.37 -0.23
N ASN A 108 -4.94 -8.58 0.76
CA ASN A 108 -5.66 -7.39 1.18
C ASN A 108 -5.10 -6.19 0.41
N LEU A 109 -5.94 -5.56 -0.42
CA LEU A 109 -5.58 -4.37 -1.21
C LEU A 109 -6.29 -3.15 -0.66
N ASN A 110 -5.52 -2.12 -0.32
CA ASN A 110 -6.03 -0.80 0.04
C ASN A 110 -5.65 0.21 -1.04
N ILE A 111 -6.63 1.02 -1.46
CA ILE A 111 -6.45 2.12 -2.39
C ILE A 111 -6.98 3.38 -1.73
N ASP A 112 -6.11 4.32 -1.44
CA ASP A 112 -6.43 5.51 -0.65
C ASP A 112 -6.15 6.79 -1.44
N SER A 113 -6.95 7.81 -1.20
CA SER A 113 -6.66 9.16 -1.68
C SER A 113 -5.39 9.71 -1.05
N ASN A 114 -5.27 9.48 0.24
CA ASN A 114 -4.13 9.88 1.05
C ASN A 114 -4.12 9.03 2.33
N ILE A 115 -2.99 9.00 3.00
CA ILE A 115 -2.81 8.36 4.30
C ILE A 115 -2.27 9.40 5.29
N HIS A 116 -2.58 9.20 6.56
CA HIS A 116 -2.02 10.03 7.64
C HIS A 116 -0.51 9.79 7.77
N GLY A 117 0.26 10.82 8.09
CA GLY A 117 1.68 10.67 8.39
C GLY A 117 1.90 9.82 9.64
N VAL A 118 3.03 9.15 9.71
CA VAL A 118 3.34 8.19 10.79
C VAL A 118 3.95 8.86 12.04
N GLY A 119 4.39 10.11 11.95
CA GLY A 119 4.99 10.82 13.09
C GLY A 119 6.33 10.24 13.52
N GLY A 120 6.51 10.06 14.84
CA GLY A 120 7.75 9.50 15.38
C GLY A 120 8.95 10.45 15.26
N ASN A 121 8.73 11.76 15.38
CA ASN A 121 9.79 12.78 15.27
C ASN A 121 10.66 12.86 16.52
N ASP A 122 10.16 12.31 17.63
CA ASP A 122 10.89 12.16 18.89
C ASP A 122 10.46 10.86 19.61
N GLY A 123 11.12 10.56 20.72
CA GLY A 123 10.79 9.41 21.60
C GLY A 123 9.75 9.72 22.70
N TRP A 124 9.14 10.88 22.70
CA TRP A 124 8.29 11.39 23.78
C TRP A 124 6.82 11.49 23.41
N GLY A 125 6.43 10.96 22.24
CA GLY A 125 5.05 10.91 21.80
C GLY A 125 4.57 12.17 21.07
N ALA A 126 5.48 12.90 20.40
CA ALA A 126 5.07 14.01 19.54
C ALA A 126 4.07 13.55 18.48
N GLN A 127 3.00 14.31 18.35
CA GLN A 127 1.97 14.05 17.35
C GLN A 127 2.52 14.29 15.94
N THR A 128 1.95 13.60 14.95
CA THR A 128 2.24 13.87 13.53
C THR A 128 2.10 15.35 13.22
N MET A 129 3.09 15.94 12.56
CA MET A 129 3.06 17.33 12.19
C MET A 129 1.84 17.67 11.33
N LYS A 130 1.19 18.80 11.61
CA LYS A 130 -0.07 19.23 10.99
C LYS A 130 -0.11 19.12 9.44
N PRO A 131 0.95 19.43 8.67
CA PRO A 131 0.92 19.27 7.21
C PRO A 131 0.71 17.83 6.73
N TYR A 132 0.94 16.83 7.58
CA TYR A 132 0.83 15.41 7.27
C TYR A 132 -0.37 14.73 7.93
N THR A 133 -1.26 15.50 8.54
CA THR A 133 -2.51 15.01 9.12
C THR A 133 -3.64 15.10 8.10
N ILE A 134 -4.64 14.23 8.24
CA ILE A 134 -5.87 14.29 7.47
C ILE A 134 -6.91 15.07 8.30
N ASP A 135 -7.37 16.19 7.76
CA ASP A 135 -8.37 17.02 8.42
C ASP A 135 -9.75 16.36 8.33
N GLY A 136 -10.35 16.05 9.48
CA GLY A 136 -11.68 15.44 9.56
C GLY A 136 -12.85 16.38 9.28
N ASN A 137 -12.59 17.70 9.19
CA ASN A 137 -13.63 18.73 9.04
C ASN A 137 -13.89 19.14 7.57
N ARG A 138 -13.36 18.37 6.60
CA ARG A 138 -13.59 18.66 5.18
C ARG A 138 -13.96 17.42 4.40
N SER A 139 -14.59 17.62 3.24
CA SER A 139 -14.88 16.55 2.30
C SER A 139 -13.67 16.23 1.44
N TYR A 140 -13.50 14.94 1.14
CA TYR A 140 -12.47 14.42 0.24
C TYR A 140 -13.14 13.69 -0.92
N ARG A 141 -12.56 13.84 -2.10
CA ARG A 141 -13.01 13.13 -3.31
C ARG A 141 -11.78 12.60 -4.03
N TYR A 142 -11.82 11.33 -4.42
CA TYR A 142 -10.81 10.72 -5.26
C TYR A 142 -11.45 9.69 -6.19
N GLY A 143 -10.70 9.26 -7.20
CA GLY A 143 -11.16 8.24 -8.12
C GLY A 143 -9.99 7.50 -8.75
N PHE A 144 -10.28 6.31 -9.22
CA PHE A 144 -9.37 5.48 -9.99
C PHE A 144 -10.16 4.63 -10.98
N ILE A 145 -9.47 4.12 -11.99
CA ILE A 145 -9.98 3.17 -12.95
C ILE A 145 -9.30 1.84 -12.66
N MET A 146 -10.08 0.76 -12.52
CA MET A 146 -9.59 -0.60 -12.38
C MET A 146 -9.99 -1.39 -13.62
N GLU A 147 -9.02 -1.97 -14.30
CA GLU A 147 -9.21 -2.69 -15.55
C GLU A 147 -8.65 -4.11 -15.41
N TYR A 148 -9.41 -5.10 -15.86
CA TYR A 148 -8.88 -6.44 -16.07
C TYR A 148 -8.10 -6.45 -17.38
N MET A 149 -6.86 -6.93 -17.32
CA MET A 149 -5.99 -7.04 -18.50
C MET A 149 -6.21 -8.40 -19.16
N ASP A 150 -7.08 -8.44 -20.13
CA ASP A 150 -7.26 -9.64 -20.94
C ASP A 150 -6.03 -9.89 -21.83
N LYS A 151 -5.88 -11.13 -22.33
CA LYS A 151 -4.86 -11.42 -23.35
C LYS A 151 -5.14 -10.54 -24.56
N THR A 152 -4.44 -9.43 -24.66
CA THR A 152 -4.31 -8.80 -25.98
C THR A 152 -3.37 -9.68 -26.80
N GLU A 153 -3.83 -10.01 -27.98
CA GLU A 153 -3.21 -10.80 -29.04
C GLU A 153 -1.72 -10.53 -29.23
#